data_6b641e517d4ad5d2b4e3df0fc3e52a34
#
_entry.id   6b641e517d4ad5d2b4e3df0fc3e52a34
#
_cell.length_a   1.000
_cell.length_b   1.000
_cell.length_c   1.000
_cell.angle_alpha   90.00
_cell.angle_beta   90.00
_cell.angle_gamma   90.00
#
_symmetry.space_group_name_H-M   'P 1'
#
loop_
_entity.id
_entity.type
_entity.pdbx_description
1 polymer ?
#
loop_
_entity_poly.entity_id
_entity_poly.type
_entity_poly.pdbx_seq_one_letter_code
_entity_poly.pdbx_strand_id
1 'polypeptide(L)'
;QVHSYFQPDTSTSRFDAAIAGVGGASGTESWNLFDSSANSAELIAYISSGERRKTVADLMVLDFLVTGTTDGGVDFATGLQMKKEGYNVERNDASKAVFGPDGSITQQSDLIFLGGGLENKDSRNSTAIFAEASKDVSDKLQVIGAARYEQLTSESTFDPKVSMRYQMNDNLV
;
A
#
# COMPACT_ATOMS: atom_id res chain seq x y z
N GLN A 1 -4.57 -3.97 -8.37
CA GLN A 1 -5.10 -4.88 -7.34
C GLN A 1 -6.16 -4.16 -6.53
N VAL A 2 -7.27 -4.84 -6.23
CA VAL A 2 -8.35 -4.32 -5.36
C VAL A 2 -8.48 -5.26 -4.17
N HIS A 3 -8.50 -4.69 -2.98
CA HIS A 3 -8.75 -5.41 -1.74
C HIS A 3 -9.89 -4.72 -0.99
N SER A 4 -10.92 -5.48 -0.64
CA SER A 4 -12.06 -4.99 0.15
C SER A 4 -12.28 -5.94 1.31
N TYR A 5 -12.54 -5.39 2.48
CA TYR A 5 -12.92 -6.18 3.63
C TYR A 5 -13.97 -5.45 4.48
N PHE A 6 -14.64 -6.22 5.30
CA PHE A 6 -15.53 -5.73 6.34
C PHE A 6 -15.13 -6.36 7.67
N GLN A 7 -15.00 -5.55 8.70
CA GLN A 7 -14.76 -6.00 10.06
C GLN A 7 -15.87 -5.45 10.97
N PRO A 8 -16.64 -6.33 11.63
CA PRO A 8 -17.71 -5.91 12.51
C PRO A 8 -17.17 -5.17 13.73
N ASP A 9 -17.92 -4.18 14.18
CA ASP A 9 -17.67 -3.38 15.37
C ASP A 9 -18.99 -2.81 15.89
N THR A 10 -18.93 -1.99 16.93
CA THR A 10 -20.06 -1.34 17.56
C THR A 10 -20.02 0.17 17.26
N SER A 11 -21.15 0.74 16.87
CA SER A 11 -21.31 2.21 16.74
C SER A 11 -21.26 2.86 18.11
N THR A 12 -20.32 3.79 18.31
CA THR A 12 -20.16 4.53 19.56
C THR A 12 -21.42 5.34 19.87
N SER A 13 -21.91 6.13 18.93
CA SER A 13 -23.08 7.00 19.13
C SER A 13 -24.35 6.22 19.44
N ARG A 14 -24.58 5.10 18.77
CA ARG A 14 -25.74 4.25 18.99
C ARG A 14 -25.64 3.45 20.31
N PHE A 15 -24.44 3.03 20.67
CA PHE A 15 -24.20 2.37 21.95
C PHE A 15 -24.44 3.36 23.11
N ASP A 16 -23.91 4.59 23.00
CA ASP A 16 -24.15 5.64 24.01
C ASP A 16 -25.65 5.96 24.15
N ALA A 17 -26.39 6.04 23.05
CA ALA A 17 -27.83 6.19 23.05
C ALA A 17 -28.54 5.04 23.77
N ALA A 18 -28.11 3.79 23.53
CA ALA A 18 -28.65 2.62 24.20
C ALA A 18 -28.34 2.62 25.69
N ILE A 19 -27.13 3.02 26.11
CA ILE A 19 -26.77 3.19 27.53
C ILE A 19 -27.63 4.26 28.19
N ALA A 20 -27.93 5.35 27.48
CA ALA A 20 -28.79 6.44 27.98
C ALA A 20 -30.32 6.09 28.01
N GLY A 21 -30.68 4.88 27.53
CA GLY A 21 -32.11 4.47 27.53
C GLY A 21 -32.92 5.00 26.36
N VAL A 22 -32.24 5.53 25.32
CA VAL A 22 -32.87 6.08 24.11
C VAL A 22 -32.39 5.34 22.85
N GLY A 23 -31.99 4.10 23.00
CA GLY A 23 -31.52 3.22 21.92
C GLY A 23 -32.66 2.55 21.16
N GLY A 24 -32.25 1.70 20.20
CA GLY A 24 -33.15 0.95 19.34
C GLY A 24 -33.85 1.80 18.28
N ALA A 25 -34.57 1.17 17.39
CA ALA A 25 -35.33 1.86 16.34
C ALA A 25 -36.47 2.73 16.88
N SER A 26 -36.99 2.37 18.04
CA SER A 26 -38.05 3.14 18.75
C SER A 26 -37.50 4.34 19.51
N GLY A 27 -36.22 4.42 19.78
CA GLY A 27 -35.59 5.44 20.62
C GLY A 27 -35.95 5.32 22.11
N THR A 28 -36.31 4.13 22.60
CA THR A 28 -36.76 3.90 23.99
C THR A 28 -36.12 2.66 24.63
N GLU A 29 -35.19 2.02 23.96
CA GLU A 29 -34.54 0.80 24.46
C GLU A 29 -33.28 1.14 25.23
N SER A 30 -33.08 0.42 26.36
CA SER A 30 -31.89 0.54 27.21
C SER A 30 -31.02 -0.70 27.12
N TRP A 31 -29.71 -0.50 26.98
CA TRP A 31 -28.73 -1.58 26.99
C TRP A 31 -28.52 -2.13 28.41
N ASN A 32 -28.65 -3.43 28.56
CA ASN A 32 -28.33 -4.10 29.81
C ASN A 32 -26.84 -4.47 29.85
N LEU A 33 -26.09 -3.77 30.69
CA LEU A 33 -24.63 -3.99 30.85
C LEU A 33 -24.30 -5.25 31.68
N PHE A 34 -25.24 -5.72 32.52
CA PHE A 34 -24.98 -6.81 33.48
C PHE A 34 -25.42 -8.17 32.96
N ASP A 35 -26.34 -8.17 32.01
CA ASP A 35 -26.84 -9.40 31.36
C ASP A 35 -26.99 -9.15 29.86
N SER A 36 -26.00 -9.63 29.11
CA SER A 36 -26.00 -9.46 27.65
C SER A 36 -27.15 -10.23 26.97
N SER A 37 -27.65 -11.29 27.59
CA SER A 37 -28.77 -12.10 27.05
C SER A 37 -30.11 -11.41 27.18
N ALA A 38 -30.21 -10.38 28.01
CA ALA A 38 -31.43 -9.58 28.17
C ALA A 38 -31.61 -8.50 27.10
N ASN A 39 -30.60 -8.27 26.26
CA ASN A 39 -30.70 -7.31 25.14
C ASN A 39 -31.42 -7.98 23.95
N SER A 40 -32.36 -7.26 23.36
CA SER A 40 -33.10 -7.75 22.19
C SER A 40 -32.18 -7.89 20.96
N ALA A 41 -32.53 -8.79 20.04
CA ALA A 41 -31.82 -8.92 18.79
C ALA A 41 -31.86 -7.60 17.96
N GLU A 42 -32.96 -6.87 18.06
CA GLU A 42 -33.17 -5.57 17.42
C GLU A 42 -32.23 -4.51 18.00
N LEU A 43 -32.04 -4.48 19.33
CA LEU A 43 -31.13 -3.55 19.99
C LEU A 43 -29.66 -3.89 19.64
N ILE A 44 -29.29 -5.19 19.61
CA ILE A 44 -27.98 -5.64 19.18
C ILE A 44 -27.73 -5.22 17.72
N ALA A 45 -28.69 -5.42 16.84
CA ALA A 45 -28.58 -4.99 15.44
C ALA A 45 -28.48 -3.45 15.31
N TYR A 46 -29.18 -2.70 16.14
CA TYR A 46 -29.15 -1.24 16.16
C TYR A 46 -27.74 -0.73 16.48
N ILE A 47 -27.06 -1.27 17.48
CA ILE A 47 -25.70 -0.83 17.84
C ILE A 47 -24.62 -1.40 16.91
N SER A 48 -24.93 -2.47 16.19
CA SER A 48 -23.97 -3.13 15.30
C SER A 48 -23.57 -2.22 14.15
N SER A 49 -22.27 -2.18 13.88
CA SER A 49 -21.64 -1.40 12.84
C SER A 49 -20.38 -2.13 12.33
N GLY A 50 -19.46 -1.44 11.74
CA GLY A 50 -18.17 -2.01 11.36
C GLY A 50 -17.39 -1.16 10.39
N GLU A 51 -16.11 -1.48 10.28
CA GLU A 51 -15.24 -0.90 9.27
C GLU A 51 -15.46 -1.61 7.94
N ARG A 52 -15.74 -0.81 6.91
CA ARG A 52 -15.62 -1.26 5.52
C ARG A 52 -14.52 -0.44 4.86
N ARG A 53 -13.49 -1.13 4.38
CA ARG A 53 -12.38 -0.50 3.69
C ARG A 53 -12.19 -1.12 2.32
N LYS A 54 -12.00 -0.27 1.32
CA LYS A 54 -11.60 -0.65 -0.03
C LYS A 54 -10.26 0.01 -0.34
N THR A 55 -9.28 -0.80 -0.69
CA THR A 55 -7.97 -0.35 -1.13
C THR A 55 -7.78 -0.73 -2.59
N VAL A 56 -7.37 0.22 -3.39
CA VAL A 56 -7.00 0.01 -4.80
C VAL A 56 -5.53 0.39 -4.95
N ALA A 57 -4.75 -0.54 -5.49
CA ALA A 57 -3.37 -0.29 -5.90
C ALA A 57 -3.24 -0.62 -7.38
N ASP A 58 -2.73 0.32 -8.16
CA ASP A 58 -2.46 0.18 -9.58
C ASP A 58 -0.99 0.42 -9.87
N LEU A 59 -0.50 -0.34 -10.84
CA LEU A 59 0.85 -0.24 -11.35
C LEU A 59 0.81 -0.35 -12.86
N MET A 60 1.38 0.65 -13.53
CA MET A 60 1.67 0.62 -14.95
C MET A 60 3.17 0.72 -15.14
N VAL A 61 3.74 -0.18 -15.92
CA VAL A 61 5.17 -0.19 -16.27
C VAL A 61 5.29 -0.27 -17.78
N LEU A 62 6.17 0.55 -18.33
CA LEU A 62 6.56 0.52 -19.72
C LEU A 62 8.09 0.43 -19.77
N ASP A 63 8.60 -0.64 -20.36
CA ASP A 63 10.01 -0.94 -20.50
C ASP A 63 10.42 -0.95 -21.97
N PHE A 64 11.53 -0.29 -22.26
CA PHE A 64 12.27 -0.43 -23.52
C PHE A 64 13.66 -0.99 -23.20
N LEU A 65 14.02 -2.06 -23.88
CA LEU A 65 15.31 -2.73 -23.70
C LEU A 65 15.97 -2.98 -25.05
N VAL A 66 17.23 -2.62 -25.14
CA VAL A 66 18.11 -2.97 -26.25
C VAL A 66 19.27 -3.77 -25.72
N THR A 67 19.54 -4.91 -26.33
CA THR A 67 20.67 -5.78 -26.00
C THR A 67 21.49 -6.06 -27.26
N GLY A 68 22.77 -6.33 -27.08
CA GLY A 68 23.65 -6.68 -28.18
C GLY A 68 25.04 -7.04 -27.71
N THR A 69 25.86 -7.45 -28.67
CA THR A 69 27.30 -7.72 -28.47
C THR A 69 28.08 -6.84 -29.45
N THR A 70 29.08 -6.14 -28.96
CA THR A 70 29.96 -5.32 -29.80
C THR A 70 31.00 -6.20 -30.52
N ASP A 71 31.63 -5.70 -31.58
CA ASP A 71 32.73 -6.39 -32.30
C ASP A 71 33.90 -6.72 -31.36
N GLY A 72 34.07 -5.98 -30.25
CA GLY A 72 35.06 -6.21 -29.21
C GLY A 72 34.68 -7.25 -28.17
N GLY A 73 33.57 -7.99 -28.34
CA GLY A 73 33.12 -9.03 -27.42
C GLY A 73 32.61 -8.46 -26.08
N VAL A 74 32.01 -7.28 -26.07
CA VAL A 74 31.32 -6.73 -24.92
C VAL A 74 29.82 -6.95 -25.13
N ASP A 75 29.21 -7.73 -24.26
CA ASP A 75 27.75 -7.84 -24.19
C ASP A 75 27.19 -6.64 -23.45
N PHE A 76 26.10 -6.07 -23.96
CA PHE A 76 25.45 -4.93 -23.30
C PHE A 76 23.93 -5.05 -23.29
N ALA A 77 23.35 -4.42 -22.28
CA ALA A 77 21.93 -4.16 -22.18
C ALA A 77 21.73 -2.70 -21.76
N THR A 78 20.85 -1.98 -22.42
CA THR A 78 20.49 -0.61 -22.03
C THR A 78 18.99 -0.40 -22.23
N GLY A 79 18.39 0.44 -21.41
CA GLY A 79 16.97 0.63 -21.51
C GLY A 79 16.43 1.84 -20.78
N LEU A 80 15.13 2.04 -20.99
CA LEU A 80 14.30 3.04 -20.37
C LEU A 80 13.12 2.33 -19.71
N GLN A 81 12.84 2.71 -18.47
CA GLN A 81 11.64 2.27 -17.74
C GLN A 81 10.82 3.50 -17.34
N MET A 82 9.53 3.46 -17.61
CA MET A 82 8.55 4.41 -17.09
C MET A 82 7.57 3.66 -16.20
N LYS A 83 7.32 4.16 -15.00
CA LYS A 83 6.45 3.52 -14.02
C LYS A 83 5.48 4.55 -13.43
N LYS A 84 4.23 4.15 -13.32
CA LYS A 84 3.19 4.89 -12.60
C LYS A 84 2.57 3.97 -11.57
N GLU A 85 2.57 4.40 -10.33
CA GLU A 85 1.97 3.70 -9.19
C GLU A 85 0.84 4.58 -8.65
N GLY A 86 -0.29 3.95 -8.35
CA GLY A 86 -1.43 4.59 -7.70
C GLY A 86 -1.85 3.82 -6.48
N TYR A 87 -2.32 4.54 -5.47
CA TYR A 87 -2.85 3.97 -4.24
C TYR A 87 -4.05 4.78 -3.77
N ASN A 88 -5.16 4.11 -3.51
CA ASN A 88 -6.39 4.74 -3.03
C ASN A 88 -7.00 3.90 -1.92
N VAL A 89 -7.33 4.53 -0.79
CA VAL A 89 -8.03 3.94 0.35
C VAL A 89 -9.32 4.68 0.57
N GLU A 90 -10.42 3.96 0.47
CA GLU A 90 -11.78 4.43 0.74
C GLU A 90 -12.31 3.72 2.00
N ARG A 91 -13.03 4.45 2.83
CA ARG A 91 -13.65 3.95 4.06
C ARG A 91 -15.11 4.37 4.14
N ASN A 92 -15.92 3.59 4.87
CA ASN A 92 -17.27 4.01 5.20
C ASN A 92 -17.26 5.11 6.27
N ASP A 93 -18.33 5.88 6.33
CA ASP A 93 -18.44 7.05 7.22
C ASP A 93 -18.28 6.69 8.71
N ALA A 94 -18.74 5.51 9.11
CA ALA A 94 -18.60 5.06 10.49
C ALA A 94 -17.14 4.87 10.93
N SER A 95 -16.24 4.47 10.01
CA SER A 95 -14.85 4.13 10.36
C SER A 95 -13.83 5.24 10.07
N LYS A 96 -14.18 6.26 9.28
CA LYS A 96 -13.24 7.31 8.92
C LYS A 96 -13.18 8.44 9.94
N ALA A 97 -11.99 9.02 10.09
CA ALA A 97 -11.80 10.32 10.71
C ALA A 97 -11.53 11.39 9.63
N VAL A 98 -12.03 12.59 9.81
CA VAL A 98 -11.76 13.73 8.93
C VAL A 98 -11.06 14.81 9.73
N PHE A 99 -9.99 15.35 9.17
CA PHE A 99 -9.20 16.42 9.75
C PHE A 99 -9.42 17.72 8.99
N GLY A 100 -9.50 18.82 9.73
CA GLY A 100 -9.47 20.16 9.18
C GLY A 100 -8.06 20.57 8.70
N PRO A 101 -7.96 21.72 8.00
CA PRO A 101 -6.67 22.23 7.51
C PRO A 101 -5.66 22.54 8.62
N ASP A 102 -6.12 22.77 9.83
CA ASP A 102 -5.33 23.05 11.04
C ASP A 102 -4.93 21.78 11.81
N GLY A 103 -5.29 20.60 11.29
CA GLY A 103 -5.06 19.31 11.94
C GLY A 103 -6.09 18.95 13.03
N SER A 104 -7.10 19.79 13.26
CA SER A 104 -8.20 19.44 14.18
C SER A 104 -9.08 18.33 13.60
N ILE A 105 -9.63 17.48 14.47
CA ILE A 105 -10.61 16.47 14.07
C ILE A 105 -11.95 17.14 13.85
N THR A 106 -12.43 17.18 12.60
CA THR A 106 -13.75 17.73 12.23
C THR A 106 -14.84 16.66 12.23
N GLN A 107 -14.47 15.39 12.04
CA GLN A 107 -15.35 14.24 12.19
C GLN A 107 -14.59 13.09 12.85
N GLN A 108 -15.10 12.60 13.96
CA GLN A 108 -14.61 11.38 14.60
C GLN A 108 -15.25 10.15 13.95
N SER A 109 -14.56 9.02 14.01
CA SER A 109 -15.19 7.75 13.66
C SER A 109 -16.25 7.37 14.68
N ASP A 110 -17.30 6.68 14.21
CA ASP A 110 -18.40 6.18 15.04
C ASP A 110 -18.24 4.67 15.34
N LEU A 111 -17.01 4.25 15.62
CA LEU A 111 -16.68 2.87 15.98
C LEU A 111 -15.88 2.84 17.28
N ILE A 112 -16.19 1.87 18.16
CA ILE A 112 -15.54 1.75 19.48
C ILE A 112 -14.09 1.28 19.34
N PHE A 113 -13.82 0.28 18.49
CA PHE A 113 -12.52 -0.38 18.45
C PHE A 113 -11.72 -0.12 17.15
N LEU A 114 -12.39 0.07 16.01
CA LEU A 114 -11.78 0.11 14.67
C LEU A 114 -11.78 1.50 14.04
N GLY A 115 -12.04 2.52 14.82
CA GLY A 115 -12.23 3.87 14.33
C GLY A 115 -10.96 4.66 14.07
N GLY A 116 -11.09 5.80 13.38
CA GLY A 116 -10.04 6.79 13.17
C GLY A 116 -9.17 6.58 11.95
N GLY A 117 -9.54 5.69 11.03
CA GLY A 117 -8.81 5.50 9.78
C GLY A 117 -8.94 6.69 8.83
N LEU A 118 -7.86 7.01 8.13
CA LEU A 118 -7.84 8.05 7.10
C LEU A 118 -8.12 7.45 5.73
N GLU A 119 -8.82 8.22 4.90
CA GLU A 119 -8.83 8.02 3.46
C GLU A 119 -7.57 8.64 2.86
N ASN A 120 -6.98 8.00 1.88
CA ASN A 120 -5.83 8.53 1.18
C ASN A 120 -5.90 8.15 -0.30
N LYS A 121 -5.50 9.10 -1.15
CA LYS A 121 -5.32 8.87 -2.57
C LYS A 121 -4.03 9.54 -3.00
N ASP A 122 -3.10 8.74 -3.48
CA ASP A 122 -1.80 9.22 -3.92
C ASP A 122 -1.34 8.50 -5.18
N SER A 123 -0.42 9.12 -5.91
CA SER A 123 0.21 8.52 -7.09
C SER A 123 1.64 9.00 -7.23
N ARG A 124 2.49 8.10 -7.74
CA ARG A 124 3.89 8.35 -7.98
C ARG A 124 4.26 7.96 -9.41
N ASN A 125 5.02 8.81 -10.07
CA ASN A 125 5.65 8.48 -11.35
C ASN A 125 7.16 8.33 -11.15
N SER A 126 7.77 7.41 -11.87
CA SER A 126 9.22 7.34 -11.99
C SER A 126 9.63 7.07 -13.44
N THR A 127 10.80 7.58 -13.81
CA THR A 127 11.45 7.31 -15.09
C THR A 127 12.89 6.95 -14.80
N ALA A 128 13.35 5.82 -15.33
CA ALA A 128 14.70 5.37 -15.15
C ALA A 128 15.37 5.05 -16.50
N ILE A 129 16.66 5.35 -16.58
CA ILE A 129 17.54 4.84 -17.62
C ILE A 129 18.55 3.91 -16.96
N PHE A 130 18.92 2.86 -17.64
CA PHE A 130 19.89 1.89 -17.13
C PHE A 130 20.76 1.35 -18.26
N ALA A 131 21.97 0.97 -17.90
CA ALA A 131 22.88 0.26 -18.79
C ALA A 131 23.68 -0.76 -17.99
N GLU A 132 23.94 -1.89 -18.62
CA GLU A 132 24.83 -2.92 -18.13
C GLU A 132 25.74 -3.35 -19.28
N ALA A 133 27.01 -3.63 -18.97
CA ALA A 133 27.95 -4.20 -19.90
C ALA A 133 28.73 -5.30 -19.21
N SER A 134 28.96 -6.40 -19.91
CA SER A 134 29.78 -7.52 -19.44
C SER A 134 30.83 -7.91 -20.50
N LYS A 135 31.99 -8.34 -20.01
CA LYS A 135 33.07 -8.80 -20.86
C LYS A 135 33.84 -9.93 -20.20
N ASP A 136 34.09 -10.96 -20.96
CA ASP A 136 35.09 -11.95 -20.61
C ASP A 136 36.48 -11.38 -20.89
N VAL A 137 37.20 -11.03 -19.81
CA VAL A 137 38.56 -10.48 -19.88
C VAL A 137 39.60 -11.61 -20.14
N SER A 138 39.27 -12.81 -19.69
CA SER A 138 39.99 -14.04 -19.96
C SER A 138 39.05 -15.23 -19.86
N ASP A 139 39.53 -16.44 -20.24
CA ASP A 139 38.75 -17.70 -20.12
C ASP A 139 38.21 -17.96 -18.69
N LYS A 140 38.77 -17.29 -17.68
CA LYS A 140 38.43 -17.48 -16.27
C LYS A 140 37.83 -16.24 -15.59
N LEU A 141 37.90 -15.08 -16.23
CA LEU A 141 37.48 -13.83 -15.61
C LEU A 141 36.48 -13.09 -16.47
N GLN A 142 35.29 -12.92 -15.93
CA GLN A 142 34.26 -12.01 -16.45
C GLN A 142 34.11 -10.79 -15.54
N VAL A 143 33.98 -9.62 -16.15
CA VAL A 143 33.72 -8.36 -15.45
C VAL A 143 32.37 -7.79 -15.94
N ILE A 144 31.55 -7.32 -15.01
CA ILE A 144 30.24 -6.74 -15.27
C ILE A 144 30.19 -5.36 -14.62
N GLY A 145 29.84 -4.35 -15.39
CA GLY A 145 29.54 -3.00 -14.91
C GLY A 145 28.10 -2.63 -15.23
N ALA A 146 27.39 -2.03 -14.28
CA ALA A 146 26.04 -1.55 -14.50
C ALA A 146 25.83 -0.20 -13.81
N ALA A 147 24.90 0.58 -14.33
CA ALA A 147 24.42 1.80 -13.70
C ALA A 147 22.95 2.02 -14.00
N ARG A 148 22.23 2.54 -13.04
CA ARG A 148 20.83 2.96 -13.15
C ARG A 148 20.69 4.37 -12.59
N TYR A 149 20.05 5.23 -13.33
CA TYR A 149 19.59 6.53 -12.86
C TYR A 149 18.07 6.52 -12.88
N GLU A 150 17.44 6.85 -11.76
CA GLU A 150 15.99 6.94 -11.64
C GLU A 150 15.58 8.30 -11.11
N GLN A 151 14.66 8.95 -11.81
CA GLN A 151 14.00 10.17 -11.42
C GLN A 151 12.61 9.82 -10.89
N LEU A 152 12.38 10.09 -9.61
CA LEU A 152 11.06 10.04 -8.95
C LEU A 152 10.41 11.44 -8.99
N THR A 153 9.20 11.55 -8.50
CA THR A 153 8.46 12.82 -8.49
C THR A 153 9.19 13.93 -7.72
N SER A 154 9.86 13.57 -6.62
CA SER A 154 10.51 14.55 -5.70
C SER A 154 12.01 14.36 -5.52
N GLU A 155 12.57 13.26 -6.00
CA GLU A 155 13.98 12.92 -5.78
C GLU A 155 14.54 12.08 -6.93
N SER A 156 15.84 11.88 -6.96
CA SER A 156 16.51 11.02 -7.92
C SER A 156 17.54 10.14 -7.25
N THR A 157 17.79 8.97 -7.83
CA THR A 157 18.82 8.02 -7.38
C THR A 157 19.77 7.70 -8.52
N PHE A 158 21.02 7.39 -8.15
CA PHE A 158 22.02 6.85 -9.06
C PHE A 158 22.68 5.62 -8.42
N ASP A 159 22.50 4.46 -9.03
CA ASP A 159 22.90 3.18 -8.50
C ASP A 159 23.94 2.52 -9.41
N PRO A 160 25.26 2.70 -9.16
CA PRO A 160 26.33 2.00 -9.88
C PRO A 160 26.56 0.61 -9.29
N LYS A 161 26.92 -0.34 -10.14
CA LYS A 161 27.29 -1.69 -9.75
C LYS A 161 28.50 -2.17 -10.55
N VAL A 162 29.46 -2.79 -9.87
CA VAL A 162 30.55 -3.55 -10.49
C VAL A 162 30.60 -4.92 -9.86
N SER A 163 30.71 -5.95 -10.68
CA SER A 163 30.89 -7.32 -10.22
C SER A 163 31.89 -8.06 -11.09
N MET A 164 32.52 -9.08 -10.52
CA MET A 164 33.47 -9.95 -11.18
C MET A 164 33.12 -11.41 -10.87
N ARG A 165 33.25 -12.25 -11.88
CA ARG A 165 33.13 -13.69 -11.76
C ARG A 165 34.49 -14.32 -12.16
N TYR A 166 35.12 -15.08 -11.24
CA TYR A 166 36.36 -15.73 -11.48
C TYR A 166 36.21 -17.25 -11.28
N GLN A 167 36.51 -18.01 -12.35
CA GLN A 167 36.47 -19.47 -12.31
C GLN A 167 37.84 -20.02 -11.86
N MET A 168 37.88 -20.48 -10.61
CA MET A 168 39.13 -21.02 -10.04
C MET A 168 39.53 -22.35 -10.68
N ASN A 169 38.57 -23.25 -10.88
CA ASN A 169 38.71 -24.53 -11.59
C ASN A 169 37.35 -24.96 -12.15
N ASP A 170 37.26 -26.13 -12.79
CA ASP A 170 36.04 -26.58 -13.48
C ASP A 170 34.83 -26.79 -12.55
N ASN A 171 35.04 -26.85 -11.24
CA ASN A 171 34.01 -27.12 -10.24
C ASN A 171 33.77 -25.95 -9.25
N LEU A 172 34.57 -24.85 -9.32
CA LEU A 172 34.50 -23.74 -8.38
C LEU A 172 34.60 -22.40 -9.11
N VAL A 173 33.55 -21.58 -8.91
CA VAL A 173 33.41 -20.22 -9.44
C VAL A 173 33.39 -19.19 -8.30
#